data_0414443b5cf101cb30a6fe735eefb24f
#
_entry.id   0414443b5cf101cb30a6fe735eefb24f
#
_cell.length_a   1.000
_cell.length_b   1.000
_cell.length_c   1.000
_cell.angle_alpha   90.00
_cell.angle_beta   90.00
_cell.angle_gamma   90.00
#
_symmetry.space_group_name_H-M   'P 1'
#
loop_
_entity.id
_entity.type
_entity.pdbx_description
1 polymer ?
#
loop_
_entity_poly.entity_id
_entity_poly.type
_entity_poly.pdbx_seq_one_letter_code
_entity_poly.pdbx_strand_id
1 'polypeptide(L)'
;MGEISAPQVFTQVHEVDAFECGELTLNEWLIKRALKNQNHGASRTFVICESNKVVGYYALASGSIDRIGATKNIGRNMPDPIPVVVLARLAIEMSVQNKRLGKALLKDAILRTLNIS
;
A
#
# COMPACT_ATOMS: atom_id res chain seq x y z
N MET A 1 0.78 17.28 19.96
CA MET A 1 0.26 16.59 18.79
C MET A 1 1.22 16.71 17.64
N GLY A 2 1.58 15.59 17.06
CA GLY A 2 2.50 15.57 15.95
C GLY A 2 1.79 15.80 14.64
N GLU A 3 2.52 16.29 13.67
CA GLU A 3 2.05 16.34 12.31
C GLU A 3 2.14 14.95 11.70
N ILE A 4 1.24 14.67 10.76
CA ILE A 4 1.28 13.41 10.03
C ILE A 4 2.21 13.57 8.84
N SER A 5 3.16 12.67 8.71
CA SER A 5 4.16 12.75 7.64
C SER A 5 3.55 12.45 6.27
N ALA A 6 4.25 12.86 5.21
CA ALA A 6 3.95 12.40 3.86
C ALA A 6 4.25 10.90 3.75
N PRO A 7 3.62 10.20 2.79
CA PRO A 7 3.90 8.77 2.61
C PRO A 7 5.38 8.50 2.33
N GLN A 8 5.91 7.50 3.01
CA GLN A 8 7.30 7.09 2.88
C GLN A 8 7.40 5.58 2.93
N VAL A 9 8.47 5.03 2.39
CA VAL A 9 8.68 3.59 2.39
C VAL A 9 8.74 3.07 3.82
N PHE A 10 8.00 2.00 4.10
CA PHE A 10 7.99 1.37 5.41
C PHE A 10 9.35 0.73 5.70
N THR A 11 9.89 0.98 6.89
CA THR A 11 11.14 0.38 7.36
C THR A 11 10.97 -0.11 8.79
N GLN A 12 11.97 -0.85 9.27
CA GLN A 12 11.92 -1.43 10.63
C GLN A 12 11.95 -0.38 11.74
N VAL A 13 12.33 0.88 11.43
CA VAL A 13 12.34 1.93 12.47
C VAL A 13 10.97 2.50 12.75
N HIS A 14 10.00 2.27 11.89
CA HIS A 14 8.63 2.74 12.10
C HIS A 14 7.92 1.88 13.13
N GLU A 15 7.17 2.51 14.04
CA GLU A 15 6.49 1.81 15.12
C GLU A 15 5.09 1.42 14.69
N VAL A 16 4.80 0.12 14.72
CA VAL A 16 3.50 -0.42 14.25
C VAL A 16 2.73 -1.17 15.33
N ASP A 17 3.34 -1.44 16.48
CA ASP A 17 2.77 -2.35 17.47
C ASP A 17 1.39 -1.92 17.99
N ALA A 18 1.11 -0.63 18.01
CA ALA A 18 -0.16 -0.10 18.49
C ALA A 18 -1.14 0.24 17.36
N PHE A 19 -0.79 -0.08 16.11
CA PHE A 19 -1.65 0.26 14.97
C PHE A 19 -3.00 -0.43 15.08
N GLU A 20 -4.08 0.36 14.99
CA GLU A 20 -5.44 -0.16 15.08
C GLU A 20 -6.34 0.58 14.12
N CYS A 21 -6.74 -0.08 13.04
CA CYS A 21 -7.61 0.52 12.03
C CYS A 21 -9.06 0.05 12.10
N GLY A 22 -9.36 -0.87 13.04
CA GLY A 22 -10.69 -1.44 13.14
C GLY A 22 -10.84 -2.78 12.44
N GLU A 23 -9.85 -3.19 11.66
CA GLU A 23 -9.82 -4.49 10.97
C GLU A 23 -8.61 -5.27 11.42
N LEU A 24 -8.83 -6.33 12.17
CA LEU A 24 -7.74 -7.11 12.76
C LEU A 24 -6.79 -7.66 11.69
N THR A 25 -7.31 -8.13 10.58
CA THR A 25 -6.47 -8.69 9.52
C THR A 25 -5.51 -7.66 8.94
N LEU A 26 -5.95 -6.42 8.79
CA LEU A 26 -5.10 -5.34 8.29
C LEU A 26 -4.06 -4.92 9.33
N ASN A 27 -4.44 -4.89 10.61
CA ASN A 27 -3.48 -4.62 11.68
C ASN A 27 -2.39 -5.68 11.73
N GLU A 28 -2.78 -6.94 11.73
CA GLU A 28 -1.83 -8.05 11.84
C GLU A 28 -0.92 -8.13 10.61
N TRP A 29 -1.46 -7.84 9.43
CA TRP A 29 -0.63 -7.86 8.23
C TRP A 29 0.49 -6.82 8.33
N LEU A 30 0.17 -5.60 8.74
CA LEU A 30 1.17 -4.55 8.90
C LEU A 30 2.24 -4.96 9.92
N ILE A 31 1.81 -5.48 11.07
CA ILE A 31 2.71 -5.80 12.17
C ILE A 31 3.58 -7.02 11.85
N LYS A 32 2.98 -8.05 11.24
CA LYS A 32 3.62 -9.35 11.12
C LYS A 32 4.16 -9.68 9.73
N ARG A 33 3.65 -9.06 8.68
CA ARG A 33 3.96 -9.50 7.33
C ARG A 33 4.51 -8.44 6.38
N ALA A 34 4.23 -7.17 6.62
CA ALA A 34 4.57 -6.13 5.66
C ALA A 34 6.06 -6.07 5.34
N LEU A 35 6.92 -5.99 6.36
CA LEU A 35 8.37 -5.93 6.14
C LEU A 35 8.90 -7.22 5.54
N LYS A 36 8.40 -8.35 5.99
CA LYS A 36 8.84 -9.65 5.47
C LYS A 36 8.52 -9.77 3.98
N ASN A 37 7.30 -9.40 3.60
CA ASN A 37 6.90 -9.42 2.19
C ASN A 37 7.72 -8.45 1.36
N GLN A 38 8.00 -7.27 1.90
CA GLN A 38 8.82 -6.28 1.22
C GLN A 38 10.25 -6.77 1.01
N ASN A 39 10.83 -7.39 2.02
CA ASN A 39 12.19 -7.94 1.93
C ASN A 39 12.28 -9.06 0.90
N HIS A 40 11.20 -9.80 0.70
CA HIS A 40 11.14 -10.87 -0.30
C HIS A 40 10.69 -10.37 -1.68
N GLY A 41 10.40 -9.09 -1.82
CA GLY A 41 9.95 -8.52 -3.09
C GLY A 41 8.50 -8.79 -3.44
N ALA A 42 7.70 -9.35 -2.50
CA ALA A 42 6.31 -9.68 -2.76
C ALA A 42 5.40 -8.45 -2.77
N SER A 43 5.73 -7.43 -1.98
CA SER A 43 4.97 -6.19 -1.94
C SER A 43 5.86 -5.07 -1.44
N ARG A 44 5.38 -3.83 -1.62
CA ARG A 44 6.06 -2.66 -1.08
C ARG A 44 5.04 -1.84 -0.31
N THR A 45 5.39 -1.49 0.93
CA THR A 45 4.48 -0.79 1.83
C THR A 45 4.95 0.64 2.05
N PHE A 46 4.00 1.57 2.01
CA PHE A 46 4.24 2.98 2.27
C PHE A 46 3.41 3.39 3.47
N VAL A 47 3.99 4.17 4.35
CA VAL A 47 3.36 4.54 5.62
C VAL A 47 3.30 6.04 5.81
N ILE A 48 2.27 6.50 6.53
CA ILE A 48 2.22 7.85 7.09
C ILE A 48 2.31 7.71 8.60
N CYS A 49 3.05 8.62 9.22
CA CYS A 49 3.37 8.52 10.63
C CYS A 49 3.09 9.82 11.38
N GLU A 50 2.73 9.68 12.64
CA GLU A 50 2.75 10.78 13.60
C GLU A 50 3.95 10.53 14.50
N SER A 51 4.96 11.40 14.43
CA SER A 51 6.30 11.11 14.93
C SER A 51 6.82 9.85 14.23
N ASN A 52 7.11 8.77 14.91
CA ASN A 52 7.57 7.54 14.27
C ASN A 52 6.51 6.44 14.30
N LYS A 53 5.31 6.77 14.79
CA LYS A 53 4.21 5.82 14.93
C LYS A 53 3.39 5.81 13.66
N VAL A 54 3.23 4.64 13.06
CA VAL A 54 2.43 4.49 11.84
C VAL A 54 0.95 4.73 12.15
N VAL A 55 0.33 5.65 11.40
CA VAL A 55 -1.10 5.93 11.52
C VAL A 55 -1.87 5.65 10.24
N GLY A 56 -1.18 5.18 9.21
CA GLY A 56 -1.82 4.74 7.99
C GLY A 56 -0.82 4.07 7.08
N TYR A 57 -1.31 3.19 6.20
CA TYR A 57 -0.41 2.54 5.24
C TYR A 57 -1.18 2.07 4.03
N TYR A 58 -0.42 1.83 2.96
CA TYR A 58 -0.93 1.07 1.82
C TYR A 58 0.20 0.18 1.30
N ALA A 59 -0.19 -0.89 0.60
CA ALA A 59 0.77 -1.82 0.04
C ALA A 59 0.48 -2.04 -1.43
N LEU A 60 1.55 -2.00 -2.23
CA LEU A 60 1.49 -2.30 -3.66
C LEU A 60 2.15 -3.65 -3.90
N ALA A 61 1.56 -4.44 -4.78
CA ALA A 61 2.11 -5.73 -5.16
C ALA A 61 2.09 -5.86 -6.68
N SER A 62 3.03 -6.64 -7.20
CA SER A 62 3.03 -6.97 -8.62
C SER A 62 2.00 -8.08 -8.87
N GLY A 63 1.35 -8.01 -10.01
CA GLY A 63 0.42 -9.03 -10.43
C GLY A 63 0.43 -9.16 -11.95
N SER A 64 -0.44 -10.00 -12.45
CA SER A 64 -0.56 -10.16 -13.89
C SER A 64 -1.99 -10.56 -14.25
N ILE A 65 -2.36 -10.26 -15.49
CA ILE A 65 -3.65 -10.64 -16.06
C ILE A 65 -3.37 -11.44 -17.32
N ASP A 66 -3.98 -12.61 -17.46
CA ASP A 66 -3.85 -13.41 -18.67
C ASP A 66 -4.47 -12.68 -19.86
N ARG A 67 -3.81 -12.75 -21.00
CA ARG A 67 -4.34 -12.13 -22.22
C ARG A 67 -5.73 -12.65 -22.58
N ILE A 68 -5.99 -13.92 -22.35
CA ILE A 68 -7.30 -14.52 -22.63
C ILE A 68 -8.40 -13.83 -21.84
N GLY A 69 -8.10 -13.35 -20.63
CA GLY A 69 -9.07 -12.63 -19.79
C GLY A 69 -9.16 -11.14 -20.07
N ALA A 70 -8.32 -10.60 -20.96
CA ALA A 70 -8.32 -9.18 -21.26
C ALA A 70 -9.21 -8.89 -22.46
N THR A 71 -9.68 -7.63 -22.58
CA THR A 71 -10.41 -7.23 -23.78
C THR A 71 -9.47 -7.24 -24.97
N LYS A 72 -10.02 -7.36 -26.19
CA LYS A 72 -9.21 -7.33 -27.40
C LYS A 72 -8.33 -6.09 -27.50
N ASN A 73 -8.86 -4.94 -27.10
CA ASN A 73 -8.12 -3.68 -27.19
C ASN A 73 -6.96 -3.64 -26.22
N ILE A 74 -7.15 -4.18 -25.01
CA ILE A 74 -6.10 -4.20 -23.99
C ILE A 74 -5.05 -5.25 -24.33
N GLY A 75 -5.48 -6.42 -24.75
CA GLY A 75 -4.56 -7.55 -24.94
C GLY A 75 -3.70 -7.50 -26.21
N ARG A 76 -4.09 -6.69 -27.19
CA ARG A 76 -3.49 -6.76 -28.54
C ARG A 76 -1.98 -6.51 -28.57
N ASN A 77 -1.52 -5.47 -27.88
CA ASN A 77 -0.11 -5.05 -27.92
C ASN A 77 0.58 -5.20 -26.57
N MET A 78 0.02 -5.98 -25.67
CA MET A 78 0.57 -6.17 -24.34
C MET A 78 1.28 -7.52 -24.23
N PRO A 79 2.31 -7.62 -23.37
CA PRO A 79 2.93 -8.93 -23.13
C PRO A 79 1.92 -9.91 -22.54
N ASP A 80 2.24 -11.18 -22.63
CA ASP A 80 1.40 -12.23 -22.07
C ASP A 80 2.22 -13.02 -21.04
N PRO A 81 1.91 -12.95 -19.73
CA PRO A 81 0.78 -12.24 -19.16
C PRO A 81 1.00 -10.72 -19.10
N ILE A 82 -0.10 -9.98 -18.91
CA ILE A 82 -0.06 -8.52 -18.82
C ILE A 82 0.37 -8.13 -17.39
N PRO A 83 1.49 -7.41 -17.22
CA PRO A 83 1.91 -6.99 -15.87
C PRO A 83 1.01 -5.88 -15.35
N VAL A 84 0.66 -5.97 -14.06
CA VAL A 84 -0.15 -4.96 -13.38
C VAL A 84 0.42 -4.68 -12.00
N VAL A 85 0.07 -3.52 -11.44
CA VAL A 85 0.35 -3.19 -10.05
C VAL A 85 -0.97 -3.22 -9.30
N VAL A 86 -0.98 -3.94 -8.19
CA VAL A 86 -2.20 -4.13 -7.39
C VAL A 86 -2.08 -3.32 -6.11
N LEU A 87 -3.10 -2.50 -5.82
CA LEU A 87 -3.24 -1.91 -4.50
C LEU A 87 -3.83 -3.00 -3.59
N ALA A 88 -2.95 -3.69 -2.89
CA ALA A 88 -3.33 -4.88 -2.14
C ALA A 88 -4.00 -4.55 -0.81
N ARG A 89 -3.57 -3.48 -0.14
CA ARG A 89 -4.09 -3.10 1.17
C ARG A 89 -4.03 -1.59 1.33
N LEU A 90 -4.98 -1.04 2.12
CA LEU A 90 -4.98 0.36 2.51
C LEU A 90 -5.73 0.46 3.82
N ALA A 91 -5.12 1.08 4.83
CA ALA A 91 -5.74 1.18 6.14
C ALA A 91 -5.29 2.45 6.87
N ILE A 92 -6.21 3.02 7.66
CA ILE A 92 -5.97 4.22 8.46
C ILE A 92 -6.32 3.91 9.91
N GLU A 93 -5.46 4.31 10.84
CA GLU A 93 -5.72 4.12 12.25
C GLU A 93 -6.99 4.85 12.67
N MET A 94 -7.78 4.22 13.56
CA MET A 94 -9.10 4.74 13.94
C MET A 94 -9.07 6.17 14.46
N SER A 95 -8.02 6.53 15.19
CA SER A 95 -7.92 7.87 15.79
C SER A 95 -7.83 9.00 14.76
N VAL A 96 -7.49 8.70 13.51
CA VAL A 96 -7.32 9.73 12.48
C VAL A 96 -8.16 9.46 11.22
N GLN A 97 -9.14 8.56 11.31
CA GLN A 97 -9.93 8.17 10.14
C GLN A 97 -10.74 9.30 9.50
N ASN A 98 -11.19 10.27 10.27
CA ASN A 98 -12.05 11.34 9.75
C ASN A 98 -11.29 12.50 9.11
N LYS A 99 -10.01 12.32 8.80
CA LYS A 99 -9.16 13.38 8.24
C LYS A 99 -8.86 13.23 6.76
N ARG A 100 -9.63 12.39 6.05
CA ARG A 100 -9.47 12.14 4.61
C ARG A 100 -8.11 11.56 4.23
N LEU A 101 -7.46 10.89 5.17
CA LEU A 101 -6.13 10.32 4.91
C LEU A 101 -6.18 9.13 3.96
N GLY A 102 -7.26 8.35 4.00
CA GLY A 102 -7.43 7.24 3.06
C GLY A 102 -7.41 7.70 1.61
N LYS A 103 -8.10 8.80 1.33
CA LYS A 103 -8.13 9.39 0.00
C LYS A 103 -6.74 9.90 -0.39
N ALA A 104 -6.02 10.51 0.55
CA ALA A 104 -4.67 11.00 0.31
C ALA A 104 -3.71 9.85 0.00
N LEU A 105 -3.82 8.74 0.72
CA LEU A 105 -3.00 7.56 0.46
C LEU A 105 -3.31 6.95 -0.90
N LEU A 106 -4.58 6.88 -1.26
CA LEU A 106 -4.96 6.36 -2.58
C LEU A 106 -4.37 7.23 -3.70
N LYS A 107 -4.44 8.55 -3.54
CA LYS A 107 -3.84 9.46 -4.51
C LYS A 107 -2.34 9.23 -4.63
N ASP A 108 -1.65 9.08 -3.50
CA ASP A 108 -0.21 8.82 -3.49
C ASP A 108 0.12 7.52 -4.22
N ALA A 109 -0.66 6.47 -3.97
CA ALA A 109 -0.47 5.18 -4.63
C ALA A 109 -0.60 5.29 -6.14
N ILE A 110 -1.61 6.02 -6.62
CA ILE A 110 -1.83 6.23 -8.04
C ILE A 110 -0.66 6.99 -8.65
N LEU A 111 -0.22 8.07 -8.00
CA LEU A 111 0.88 8.88 -8.51
C LEU A 111 2.19 8.10 -8.57
N ARG A 112 2.49 7.30 -7.55
CA ARG A 112 3.71 6.47 -7.56
C ARG A 112 3.66 5.42 -8.66
N THR A 113 2.50 4.81 -8.86
CA THR A 113 2.34 3.82 -9.92
C THR A 113 2.56 4.43 -11.29
N LEU A 114 2.05 5.62 -11.53
CA LEU A 114 2.23 6.32 -12.81
C LEU A 114 3.67 6.74 -13.05
N ASN A 115 4.44 6.98 -11.99
CA ASN A 115 5.82 7.45 -12.09
C ASN A 115 6.86 6.32 -12.12
N ILE A 116 6.43 5.07 -12.07
CA ILE A 116 7.33 3.91 -12.08
C ILE A 116 7.69 3.47 -13.49
N SER A 117 7.34 4.15 -14.47
CA SER A 117 7.65 3.77 -15.85
C SER A 117 9.15 3.84 -16.19
#